data_aad47a977a3b9bbe4ac2ef129ed77d62
#
_entry.id   aad47a977a3b9bbe4ac2ef129ed77d62
#
_cell.length_a   1.000
_cell.length_b   1.000
_cell.length_c   1.000
_cell.angle_alpha   90.00
_cell.angle_beta   90.00
_cell.angle_gamma   90.00
#
_symmetry.space_group_name_H-M   'P 1'
#
loop_
_entity.id
_entity.type
_entity.pdbx_description
1 polymer ?
#
loop_
_entity_poly.entity_id
_entity_poly.type
_entity_poly.pdbx_seq_one_letter_code
_entity_poly.pdbx_strand_id
1 'polypeptide(L)'
;MPRKLIDISVPLQNDVPADPPGNHPTIHYIDHQQGLPRMLQFFDGLKAEDLPDGQGWAVEQVSLSTHNGTHLDAPWHFHPTMNRGERSWTIDEIPLEWCLQPGVKLDFRHLPDGYVATADDVEQELRRIGHKLSPLEIVVVNTSAGAKFGQADYVNSGCGMGYDATMYLLERGVRLTGTDGWSWDAPFVFTAKKYSETKDAGLIWEGHKAGRHIGYCHLEKLHSLEQLPSTGFTISCFPVKIERASAGWTRAVAIIDG
;
A
#
# COMPACT_ATOMS: atom_id res chain seq x y z
N MET A 1 -16.32 22.95 9.59
CA MET A 1 -15.14 23.44 8.80
C MET A 1 -15.17 22.75 7.43
N PRO A 2 -14.48 23.23 6.40
CA PRO A 2 -14.44 22.50 5.14
C PRO A 2 -13.74 21.15 5.32
N ARG A 3 -14.18 20.14 4.57
CA ARG A 3 -13.55 18.82 4.51
C ARG A 3 -12.07 18.95 4.12
N LYS A 4 -11.17 18.26 4.85
CA LYS A 4 -9.74 18.22 4.54
C LYS A 4 -9.39 16.86 3.92
N LEU A 5 -8.69 16.88 2.78
CA LEU A 5 -8.14 15.68 2.14
C LEU A 5 -6.62 15.66 2.38
N ILE A 6 -6.12 14.50 2.80
CA ILE A 6 -4.69 14.25 2.97
C ILE A 6 -4.33 13.10 2.03
N ASP A 7 -3.42 13.36 1.08
CA ASP A 7 -2.84 12.32 0.24
C ASP A 7 -1.89 11.47 1.10
N ILE A 8 -2.25 10.21 1.28
CA ILE A 8 -1.46 9.24 2.04
C ILE A 8 -0.78 8.21 1.12
N SER A 9 -0.56 8.57 -0.14
CA SER A 9 0.16 7.76 -1.12
C SER A 9 1.50 8.38 -1.53
N VAL A 10 2.40 7.55 -2.03
CA VAL A 10 3.67 7.97 -2.61
C VAL A 10 3.53 8.10 -4.13
N PRO A 11 4.24 9.04 -4.78
CA PRO A 11 4.26 9.12 -6.24
C PRO A 11 5.04 7.94 -6.82
N LEU A 12 4.62 7.47 -8.02
CA LEU A 12 5.46 6.61 -8.85
C LEU A 12 6.54 7.48 -9.51
N GLN A 13 7.80 7.10 -9.37
CA GLN A 13 8.95 7.88 -9.85
C GLN A 13 10.05 6.97 -10.37
N ASN A 14 10.79 7.43 -11.39
CA ASN A 14 12.03 6.81 -11.78
C ASN A 14 13.10 7.00 -10.69
N ASP A 15 13.98 6.03 -10.55
CA ASP A 15 15.22 6.11 -9.75
C ASP A 15 15.03 6.39 -8.24
N VAL A 16 13.82 6.15 -7.70
CA VAL A 16 13.58 6.27 -6.26
C VAL A 16 13.82 4.91 -5.60
N PRO A 17 14.67 4.81 -4.56
CA PRO A 17 14.97 3.55 -3.88
C PRO A 17 13.82 3.13 -2.93
N ALA A 18 12.62 2.93 -3.49
CA ALA A 18 11.43 2.52 -2.77
C ALA A 18 11.13 1.01 -2.92
N ASP A 19 11.92 0.32 -3.71
CA ASP A 19 11.81 -1.12 -3.98
C ASP A 19 13.22 -1.75 -4.07
N PRO A 20 13.34 -3.07 -3.90
CA PRO A 20 14.60 -3.77 -4.08
C PRO A 20 15.19 -3.57 -5.49
N PRO A 21 16.51 -3.62 -5.65
CA PRO A 21 17.16 -3.47 -6.95
C PRO A 21 16.55 -4.39 -8.01
N GLY A 22 16.26 -3.83 -9.19
CA GLY A 22 15.65 -4.55 -10.31
C GLY A 22 14.11 -4.56 -10.32
N ASN A 23 13.47 -4.04 -9.26
CA ASN A 23 12.00 -3.95 -9.15
C ASN A 23 11.47 -2.51 -9.23
N HIS A 24 12.31 -1.55 -9.65
CA HIS A 24 11.88 -0.16 -9.77
C HIS A 24 10.95 0.04 -10.97
N PRO A 25 9.98 0.96 -10.87
CA PRO A 25 9.17 1.38 -12.02
C PRO A 25 10.06 2.10 -13.04
N THR A 26 9.67 2.00 -14.31
CA THR A 26 10.26 2.78 -15.39
C THR A 26 9.18 3.58 -16.09
N ILE A 27 9.30 4.89 -16.10
CA ILE A 27 8.38 5.82 -16.74
C ILE A 27 9.12 6.50 -17.88
N HIS A 28 8.66 6.31 -19.11
CA HIS A 28 9.11 7.00 -20.29
C HIS A 28 8.14 8.11 -20.63
N TYR A 29 8.59 9.36 -20.53
CA TYR A 29 7.79 10.55 -20.78
C TYR A 29 7.92 10.96 -22.25
N ILE A 30 6.81 11.21 -22.90
CA ILE A 30 6.70 11.76 -24.25
C ILE A 30 5.97 13.09 -24.11
N ASP A 31 6.68 14.20 -24.23
CA ASP A 31 6.11 15.54 -24.11
C ASP A 31 5.30 15.95 -25.35
N HIS A 32 4.74 17.15 -25.31
CA HIS A 32 3.90 17.68 -26.38
C HIS A 32 4.61 17.81 -27.74
N GLN A 33 5.92 18.11 -27.74
CA GLN A 33 6.70 18.19 -28.96
C GLN A 33 7.01 16.79 -29.51
N GLN A 34 7.36 15.87 -28.63
CA GLN A 34 7.65 14.48 -28.99
C GLN A 34 6.39 13.70 -29.43
N GLY A 35 5.23 14.07 -28.88
CA GLY A 35 3.96 13.46 -29.22
C GLY A 35 3.32 13.96 -30.51
N LEU A 36 3.75 15.15 -31.01
CA LEU A 36 3.21 15.78 -32.22
C LEU A 36 3.28 14.88 -33.47
N PRO A 37 4.42 14.27 -33.82
CA PRO A 37 4.49 13.43 -35.03
C PRO A 37 3.50 12.27 -35.00
N ARG A 38 3.25 11.67 -33.84
CA ARG A 38 2.29 10.59 -33.68
C ARG A 38 0.85 11.10 -33.82
N MET A 39 0.55 12.28 -33.28
CA MET A 39 -0.77 12.91 -33.42
C MET A 39 -1.10 13.19 -34.87
N LEU A 40 -0.18 13.75 -35.64
CA LEU A 40 -0.38 14.05 -37.06
C LEU A 40 -0.69 12.81 -37.89
N GLN A 41 -0.21 11.63 -37.51
CA GLN A 41 -0.48 10.37 -38.20
C GLN A 41 -1.95 9.92 -38.13
N PHE A 42 -2.72 10.41 -37.14
CA PHE A 42 -4.14 10.03 -37.01
C PHE A 42 -5.08 10.87 -37.90
N PHE A 43 -4.58 12.00 -38.42
CA PHE A 43 -5.42 12.95 -39.17
C PHE A 43 -4.74 13.30 -40.50
N ASP A 44 -5.24 12.70 -41.61
CA ASP A 44 -4.67 12.94 -42.92
C ASP A 44 -4.74 14.42 -43.30
N GLY A 45 -3.59 15.00 -43.70
CA GLY A 45 -3.47 16.39 -44.08
C GLY A 45 -3.32 17.38 -42.91
N LEU A 46 -3.44 16.95 -41.63
CA LEU A 46 -3.22 17.80 -40.48
C LEU A 46 -1.75 18.23 -40.39
N LYS A 47 -1.51 19.50 -40.13
CA LYS A 47 -0.15 20.08 -39.96
C LYS A 47 -0.01 20.64 -38.53
N ALA A 48 1.25 20.80 -38.09
CA ALA A 48 1.54 21.40 -36.79
C ALA A 48 0.91 22.81 -36.63
N GLU A 49 0.91 23.61 -37.67
CA GLU A 49 0.33 24.96 -37.68
C GLU A 49 -1.17 25.02 -37.46
N ASP A 50 -1.89 23.90 -37.66
CA ASP A 50 -3.33 23.79 -37.42
C ASP A 50 -3.67 23.51 -35.95
N LEU A 51 -2.65 23.21 -35.12
CA LEU A 51 -2.79 22.91 -33.71
C LEU A 51 -2.42 24.10 -32.82
N PRO A 52 -2.99 24.23 -31.62
CA PRO A 52 -2.61 25.27 -30.67
C PRO A 52 -1.10 25.26 -30.42
N ASP A 53 -0.44 26.36 -30.71
CA ASP A 53 1.01 26.56 -30.58
C ASP A 53 1.88 25.47 -31.25
N GLY A 54 1.32 24.75 -32.22
CA GLY A 54 2.01 23.65 -32.90
C GLY A 54 2.32 22.45 -32.04
N GLN A 55 1.57 22.25 -30.96
CA GLN A 55 1.81 21.19 -29.98
C GLN A 55 0.87 19.99 -30.18
N GLY A 56 1.39 18.78 -29.90
CA GLY A 56 0.62 17.57 -29.83
C GLY A 56 0.18 17.23 -28.40
N TRP A 57 -0.13 15.96 -28.15
CA TRP A 57 -0.42 15.45 -26.82
C TRP A 57 0.85 15.00 -26.08
N ALA A 58 0.80 14.96 -24.74
CA ALA A 58 1.78 14.27 -23.92
C ALA A 58 1.24 12.88 -23.54
N VAL A 59 2.11 11.88 -23.49
CA VAL A 59 1.78 10.48 -23.14
C VAL A 59 2.96 9.85 -22.40
N GLU A 60 2.68 9.01 -21.43
CA GLU A 60 3.69 8.22 -20.72
C GLU A 60 3.52 6.74 -21.00
N GLN A 61 4.65 6.05 -21.10
CA GLN A 61 4.69 4.60 -21.07
C GLN A 61 5.29 4.16 -19.75
N VAL A 62 4.56 3.31 -19.01
CA VAL A 62 4.94 2.88 -17.67
C VAL A 62 5.12 1.37 -17.66
N SER A 63 6.28 0.93 -17.17
CA SER A 63 6.57 -0.48 -16.87
C SER A 63 6.81 -0.63 -15.39
N LEU A 64 5.99 -1.40 -14.69
CA LEU A 64 6.05 -1.59 -13.24
C LEU A 64 5.33 -2.85 -12.79
N SER A 65 5.68 -3.32 -11.58
CA SER A 65 4.92 -4.33 -10.86
C SER A 65 3.65 -3.73 -10.26
N THR A 66 2.59 -4.51 -10.09
CA THR A 66 1.40 -4.11 -9.34
C THR A 66 1.70 -3.78 -7.86
N HIS A 67 2.89 -4.15 -7.39
CA HIS A 67 3.39 -3.89 -6.04
C HIS A 67 4.36 -2.68 -5.96
N ASN A 68 4.53 -1.88 -7.01
CA ASN A 68 5.27 -0.62 -6.93
C ASN A 68 4.39 0.54 -6.43
N GLY A 69 4.99 1.52 -5.75
CA GLY A 69 4.28 2.67 -5.18
C GLY A 69 3.23 2.25 -4.14
N THR A 70 2.32 3.15 -3.80
CA THR A 70 1.20 2.81 -2.91
C THR A 70 0.21 1.90 -3.65
N HIS A 71 -0.01 0.71 -3.11
CA HIS A 71 -0.87 -0.31 -3.70
C HIS A 71 -1.66 -1.05 -2.64
N LEU A 72 -2.69 -1.76 -3.07
CA LEU A 72 -3.50 -2.65 -2.27
C LEU A 72 -3.23 -4.10 -2.69
N ASP A 73 -2.81 -4.92 -1.75
CA ASP A 73 -2.63 -6.35 -1.95
C ASP A 73 -3.94 -7.10 -1.72
N ALA A 74 -4.25 -7.98 -2.66
CA ALA A 74 -5.39 -8.88 -2.57
C ALA A 74 -5.01 -10.19 -1.83
N PRO A 75 -5.98 -10.94 -1.28
CA PRO A 75 -5.75 -12.25 -0.67
C PRO A 75 -4.97 -13.22 -1.59
N TRP A 76 -5.13 -13.11 -2.91
CA TRP A 76 -4.40 -13.91 -3.88
C TRP A 76 -2.88 -13.72 -3.83
N HIS A 77 -2.41 -12.56 -3.37
CA HIS A 77 -0.99 -12.32 -3.16
C HIS A 77 -0.43 -13.21 -2.05
N PHE A 78 -1.21 -13.43 -0.98
CA PHE A 78 -0.75 -14.11 0.21
C PHE A 78 -0.71 -15.62 0.05
N HIS A 79 -1.77 -16.19 -0.56
CA HIS A 79 -1.90 -17.62 -0.71
C HIS A 79 -3.01 -17.95 -1.74
N PRO A 80 -2.98 -19.10 -2.43
CA PRO A 80 -4.04 -19.50 -3.36
C PRO A 80 -5.40 -19.77 -2.69
N THR A 81 -5.43 -19.97 -1.36
CA THR A 81 -6.68 -20.14 -0.60
C THR A 81 -6.74 -19.21 0.61
N MET A 82 -7.93 -18.72 0.92
CA MET A 82 -8.28 -17.92 2.10
C MET A 82 -9.43 -18.60 2.89
N ASN A 83 -9.85 -18.01 4.01
CA ASN A 83 -11.03 -18.45 4.80
C ASN A 83 -11.03 -19.97 5.07
N ARG A 84 -9.85 -20.54 5.31
CA ARG A 84 -9.65 -21.99 5.61
C ARG A 84 -10.01 -22.91 4.44
N GLY A 85 -9.84 -22.49 3.20
CA GLY A 85 -9.94 -23.36 2.02
C GLY A 85 -10.70 -22.81 0.82
N GLU A 86 -11.32 -21.63 0.94
CA GLU A 86 -11.88 -20.93 -0.21
C GLU A 86 -10.77 -20.45 -1.17
N ARG A 87 -11.07 -20.35 -2.47
CA ARG A 87 -10.14 -19.70 -3.39
C ARG A 87 -9.94 -18.23 -3.01
N SER A 88 -8.70 -17.80 -2.93
CA SER A 88 -8.38 -16.40 -2.66
C SER A 88 -8.89 -15.48 -3.77
N TRP A 89 -9.38 -14.31 -3.37
CA TRP A 89 -9.82 -13.27 -4.29
C TRP A 89 -8.64 -12.52 -4.89
N THR A 90 -8.75 -12.20 -6.17
CA THR A 90 -7.86 -11.31 -6.89
C THR A 90 -8.32 -9.85 -6.71
N ILE A 91 -7.48 -8.89 -7.12
CA ILE A 91 -7.74 -7.46 -6.84
C ILE A 91 -9.02 -6.93 -7.47
N ASP A 92 -9.42 -7.48 -8.60
CA ASP A 92 -10.65 -7.12 -9.32
C ASP A 92 -11.93 -7.69 -8.69
N GLU A 93 -11.79 -8.60 -7.72
CA GLU A 93 -12.88 -9.23 -6.97
C GLU A 93 -13.11 -8.62 -5.58
N ILE A 94 -12.24 -7.71 -5.12
CA ILE A 94 -12.32 -7.13 -3.77
C ILE A 94 -13.60 -6.30 -3.62
N PRO A 95 -14.39 -6.51 -2.52
CA PRO A 95 -15.59 -5.72 -2.25
C PRO A 95 -15.27 -4.24 -2.12
N LEU A 96 -16.01 -3.38 -2.81
CA LEU A 96 -15.81 -1.93 -2.78
C LEU A 96 -16.00 -1.35 -1.38
N GLU A 97 -16.86 -1.97 -0.59
CA GLU A 97 -17.15 -1.59 0.80
C GLU A 97 -15.91 -1.67 1.70
N TRP A 98 -14.89 -2.47 1.34
CA TRP A 98 -13.64 -2.52 2.08
C TRP A 98 -12.77 -1.28 1.82
N CYS A 99 -12.91 -0.65 0.64
CA CYS A 99 -12.02 0.40 0.16
C CYS A 99 -12.41 1.82 0.59
N LEU A 100 -13.54 2.01 1.28
CA LEU A 100 -14.02 3.31 1.76
C LEU A 100 -14.66 3.15 3.14
N GLN A 101 -13.85 3.32 4.20
CA GLN A 101 -14.29 3.06 5.58
C GLN A 101 -13.63 4.04 6.56
N PRO A 102 -14.19 4.18 7.79
CA PRO A 102 -13.51 4.87 8.87
C PRO A 102 -12.11 4.32 9.11
N GLY A 103 -11.14 5.22 9.31
CA GLY A 103 -9.74 4.88 9.52
C GLY A 103 -9.34 4.93 11.00
N VAL A 104 -8.47 4.02 11.39
CA VAL A 104 -7.79 3.98 12.69
C VAL A 104 -6.28 3.94 12.44
N LYS A 105 -5.53 4.87 13.04
CA LYS A 105 -4.07 4.90 12.96
C LYS A 105 -3.45 4.41 14.25
N LEU A 106 -2.63 3.37 14.15
CA LEU A 106 -1.74 2.91 15.21
C LEU A 106 -0.35 3.55 15.03
N ASP A 107 0.20 4.13 16.08
CA ASP A 107 1.50 4.80 16.03
C ASP A 107 2.60 3.90 16.60
N PHE A 108 3.31 3.21 15.73
CA PHE A 108 4.41 2.30 16.05
C PHE A 108 5.78 2.85 15.68
N ARG A 109 5.91 4.18 15.47
CA ARG A 109 7.19 4.83 15.16
C ARG A 109 8.26 4.65 16.25
N HIS A 110 7.86 4.32 17.47
CA HIS A 110 8.75 4.05 18.60
C HIS A 110 9.32 2.64 18.59
N LEU A 111 8.74 1.72 17.83
CA LEU A 111 9.24 0.35 17.71
C LEU A 111 10.47 0.32 16.79
N PRO A 112 11.49 -0.48 17.13
CA PRO A 112 12.73 -0.51 16.34
C PRO A 112 12.53 -1.17 14.98
N ASP A 113 13.41 -0.84 14.04
CA ASP A 113 13.45 -1.48 12.72
C ASP A 113 13.59 -3.01 12.87
N GLY A 114 12.76 -3.75 12.13
CA GLY A 114 12.74 -5.22 12.18
C GLY A 114 12.03 -5.83 13.40
N TYR A 115 11.44 -5.02 14.26
CA TYR A 115 10.54 -5.53 15.31
C TYR A 115 9.29 -6.14 14.67
N VAL A 116 8.83 -7.26 15.22
CA VAL A 116 7.57 -7.91 14.82
C VAL A 116 6.52 -7.59 15.88
N ALA A 117 5.59 -6.70 15.54
CA ALA A 117 4.53 -6.28 16.44
C ALA A 117 3.59 -7.44 16.78
N THR A 118 3.19 -7.50 18.03
CA THR A 118 2.36 -8.56 18.62
C THR A 118 0.90 -8.10 18.79
N ALA A 119 0.01 -9.02 19.12
CA ALA A 119 -1.36 -8.69 19.51
C ALA A 119 -1.42 -7.75 20.72
N ASP A 120 -0.49 -7.93 21.68
CA ASP A 120 -0.41 -7.08 22.88
C ASP A 120 -0.01 -5.63 22.51
N ASP A 121 0.92 -5.44 21.57
CA ASP A 121 1.30 -4.10 21.08
C ASP A 121 0.09 -3.38 20.47
N VAL A 122 -0.68 -4.09 19.64
CA VAL A 122 -1.92 -3.55 19.04
C VAL A 122 -2.94 -3.20 20.12
N GLU A 123 -3.16 -4.08 21.08
CA GLU A 123 -4.12 -3.83 22.17
C GLU A 123 -3.69 -2.64 23.04
N GLN A 124 -2.41 -2.53 23.38
CA GLN A 124 -1.88 -1.41 24.16
C GLN A 124 -2.06 -0.08 23.41
N GLU A 125 -1.78 -0.06 22.11
CA GLU A 125 -1.96 1.15 21.31
C GLU A 125 -3.44 1.54 21.18
N LEU A 126 -4.33 0.57 20.96
CA LEU A 126 -5.77 0.83 20.95
C LEU A 126 -6.28 1.38 22.29
N ARG A 127 -5.79 0.87 23.41
CA ARG A 127 -6.08 1.42 24.75
C ARG A 127 -5.53 2.83 24.91
N ARG A 128 -4.29 3.09 24.45
CA ARG A 128 -3.66 4.42 24.52
C ARG A 128 -4.47 5.49 23.79
N ILE A 129 -5.01 5.15 22.61
CA ILE A 129 -5.84 6.07 21.81
C ILE A 129 -7.32 6.05 22.22
N GLY A 130 -7.71 5.20 23.19
CA GLY A 130 -9.08 5.10 23.68
C GLY A 130 -10.09 4.57 22.64
N HIS A 131 -9.63 3.70 21.73
CA HIS A 131 -10.47 3.19 20.63
C HIS A 131 -10.77 1.71 20.77
N LYS A 132 -12.00 1.32 20.40
CA LYS A 132 -12.44 -0.06 20.24
C LYS A 132 -12.79 -0.29 18.78
N LEU A 133 -12.13 -1.25 18.15
CA LEU A 133 -12.35 -1.57 16.75
C LEU A 133 -13.79 -1.95 16.43
N SER A 134 -14.28 -1.47 15.32
CA SER A 134 -15.54 -1.85 14.68
C SER A 134 -15.26 -2.63 13.38
N PRO A 135 -16.17 -3.53 12.98
CA PRO A 135 -16.02 -4.25 11.71
C PRO A 135 -15.84 -3.29 10.53
N LEU A 136 -14.99 -3.68 9.59
CA LEU A 136 -14.64 -2.97 8.35
C LEU A 136 -13.83 -1.69 8.55
N GLU A 137 -13.53 -1.22 9.75
CA GLU A 137 -12.57 -0.14 9.90
C GLU A 137 -11.26 -0.46 9.20
N ILE A 138 -10.67 0.52 8.54
CA ILE A 138 -9.34 0.40 7.92
C ILE A 138 -8.29 0.79 8.96
N VAL A 139 -7.41 -0.15 9.31
CA VAL A 139 -6.36 0.07 10.30
C VAL A 139 -5.04 0.31 9.60
N VAL A 140 -4.46 1.51 9.78
CA VAL A 140 -3.15 1.86 9.23
C VAL A 140 -2.10 1.98 10.33
N VAL A 141 -0.91 1.46 10.07
CA VAL A 141 0.22 1.45 11.00
C VAL A 141 1.26 2.46 10.53
N ASN A 142 1.53 3.46 11.36
CA ASN A 142 2.58 4.45 11.13
C ASN A 142 3.85 4.00 11.82
N THR A 143 4.88 3.70 11.04
CA THR A 143 6.19 3.20 11.51
C THR A 143 7.29 4.24 11.31
N SER A 144 8.52 3.91 11.68
CA SER A 144 9.70 4.74 11.36
C SER A 144 10.02 4.76 9.86
N ALA A 145 9.49 3.82 9.06
CA ALA A 145 9.77 3.71 7.63
C ALA A 145 9.22 4.89 6.81
N GLY A 146 8.03 5.42 7.17
CA GLY A 146 7.42 6.52 6.43
C GLY A 146 8.32 7.75 6.28
N ALA A 147 9.11 8.06 7.31
CA ALA A 147 10.08 9.17 7.28
C ALA A 147 11.31 8.91 6.39
N LYS A 148 11.51 7.66 5.95
CA LYS A 148 12.65 7.23 5.15
C LYS A 148 12.32 6.95 3.68
N PHE A 149 11.08 7.16 3.26
CA PHE A 149 10.69 6.98 1.87
C PHE A 149 11.64 7.77 0.93
N GLY A 150 12.12 7.09 -0.11
CA GLY A 150 13.09 7.66 -1.05
C GLY A 150 14.56 7.64 -0.59
N GLN A 151 14.83 7.12 0.61
CA GLN A 151 16.19 6.87 1.10
C GLN A 151 16.60 5.41 0.86
N ALA A 152 17.90 5.16 0.77
CA ALA A 152 18.44 3.84 0.43
C ALA A 152 18.09 2.74 1.46
N ASP A 153 17.82 3.11 2.70
CA ASP A 153 17.46 2.19 3.78
C ASP A 153 15.94 2.02 3.99
N TYR A 154 15.11 2.68 3.20
CA TYR A 154 13.65 2.60 3.32
C TYR A 154 13.13 1.16 3.37
N VAL A 155 13.56 0.31 2.42
CA VAL A 155 13.11 -1.10 2.31
C VAL A 155 13.45 -1.92 3.57
N ASN A 156 14.45 -1.48 4.33
CA ASN A 156 14.94 -2.15 5.53
C ASN A 156 14.50 -1.45 6.82
N SER A 157 13.55 -0.53 6.76
CA SER A 157 13.13 0.29 7.90
C SER A 157 11.71 -0.04 8.36
N GLY A 158 11.44 0.28 9.61
CA GLY A 158 10.16 0.10 10.27
C GLY A 158 10.01 -1.26 10.97
N CYS A 159 8.98 -1.35 11.78
CA CYS A 159 8.49 -2.61 12.31
C CYS A 159 7.52 -3.26 11.32
N GLY A 160 7.28 -4.57 11.46
CA GLY A 160 6.23 -5.27 10.73
C GLY A 160 5.17 -5.83 11.65
N MET A 161 4.06 -6.26 11.10
CA MET A 161 2.96 -6.88 11.84
C MET A 161 3.11 -8.39 11.83
N GLY A 162 3.21 -9.00 13.01
CA GLY A 162 3.26 -10.45 13.15
C GLY A 162 1.92 -11.12 12.86
N TYR A 163 1.93 -12.45 12.83
CA TYR A 163 0.72 -13.24 12.65
C TYR A 163 -0.36 -12.92 13.68
N ASP A 164 -0.02 -12.93 14.98
CA ASP A 164 -0.99 -12.71 16.05
C ASP A 164 -1.53 -11.28 16.06
N ALA A 165 -0.69 -10.28 15.76
CA ALA A 165 -1.12 -8.88 15.61
C ALA A 165 -2.11 -8.73 14.45
N THR A 166 -1.83 -9.37 13.33
CA THR A 166 -2.72 -9.35 12.16
C THR A 166 -4.03 -10.06 12.48
N MET A 167 -3.99 -11.26 13.05
CA MET A 167 -5.19 -12.00 13.46
C MET A 167 -6.03 -11.23 14.48
N TYR A 168 -5.39 -10.53 15.43
CA TYR A 168 -6.11 -9.68 16.39
C TYR A 168 -7.03 -8.66 15.70
N LEU A 169 -6.56 -8.05 14.62
CA LEU A 169 -7.34 -7.11 13.79
C LEU A 169 -8.45 -7.84 13.01
N LEU A 170 -8.10 -8.94 12.33
CA LEU A 170 -9.01 -9.67 11.46
C LEU A 170 -10.19 -10.31 12.21
N GLU A 171 -9.94 -10.84 13.41
CA GLU A 171 -10.97 -11.42 14.29
C GLU A 171 -11.95 -10.37 14.83
N ARG A 172 -11.56 -9.10 14.84
CA ARG A 172 -12.43 -7.96 15.18
C ARG A 172 -13.16 -7.35 13.98
N GLY A 173 -13.09 -8.01 12.83
CA GLY A 173 -13.83 -7.63 11.63
C GLY A 173 -13.11 -6.66 10.71
N VAL A 174 -11.85 -6.31 10.99
CA VAL A 174 -11.01 -5.56 10.02
C VAL A 174 -10.80 -6.42 8.78
N ARG A 175 -10.89 -5.81 7.60
CA ARG A 175 -10.70 -6.48 6.31
C ARG A 175 -9.72 -5.76 5.41
N LEU A 176 -9.32 -4.57 5.79
CA LEU A 176 -8.30 -3.79 5.11
C LEU A 176 -7.39 -3.14 6.14
N THR A 177 -6.09 -3.36 5.98
CA THR A 177 -5.03 -2.79 6.81
C THR A 177 -4.07 -2.00 5.94
N GLY A 178 -3.07 -1.34 6.53
CA GLY A 178 -2.05 -0.66 5.75
C GLY A 178 -0.83 -0.27 6.58
N THR A 179 0.29 -0.03 5.90
CA THR A 179 1.54 0.41 6.51
C THR A 179 2.25 1.45 5.63
N ASP A 180 3.04 2.30 6.24
CA ASP A 180 4.00 3.17 5.55
C ASP A 180 5.35 2.46 5.27
N GLY A 181 5.48 1.21 5.70
CA GLY A 181 6.60 0.34 5.36
C GLY A 181 6.53 -0.18 3.92
N TRP A 182 7.64 -0.77 3.48
CA TRP A 182 7.75 -1.45 2.19
C TRP A 182 6.90 -2.73 2.14
N SER A 183 6.72 -3.40 3.29
CA SER A 183 5.90 -4.60 3.45
C SER A 183 5.10 -4.53 4.76
N TRP A 184 3.98 -5.25 4.82
CA TRP A 184 3.21 -5.46 6.04
C TRP A 184 3.99 -6.24 7.10
N ASP A 185 4.81 -7.18 6.68
CA ASP A 185 5.73 -7.92 7.56
C ASP A 185 6.99 -7.11 7.87
N ALA A 186 7.74 -7.55 8.87
CA ALA A 186 9.03 -6.95 9.19
C ALA A 186 10.00 -7.04 8.00
N PRO A 187 10.87 -6.02 7.81
CA PRO A 187 11.80 -5.98 6.70
C PRO A 187 12.61 -7.28 6.55
N PHE A 188 12.70 -7.78 5.33
CA PHE A 188 13.25 -9.12 5.04
C PHE A 188 14.67 -9.34 5.52
N VAL A 189 15.48 -8.30 5.62
CA VAL A 189 16.86 -8.41 6.13
C VAL A 189 16.89 -8.95 7.57
N PHE A 190 15.95 -8.55 8.42
CA PHE A 190 15.86 -9.02 9.81
C PHE A 190 15.26 -10.42 9.88
N THR A 191 14.23 -10.70 9.10
CA THR A 191 13.61 -12.03 9.00
C THR A 191 14.59 -13.06 8.45
N ALA A 192 15.35 -12.72 7.40
CA ALA A 192 16.37 -13.58 6.82
C ALA A 192 17.48 -13.91 7.82
N LYS A 193 17.92 -12.93 8.63
CA LYS A 193 18.90 -13.16 9.69
C LYS A 193 18.37 -14.15 10.73
N LYS A 194 17.18 -13.93 11.28
CA LYS A 194 16.54 -14.84 12.24
C LYS A 194 16.38 -16.25 11.65
N TYR A 195 15.89 -16.34 10.40
CA TYR A 195 15.76 -17.63 9.72
C TYR A 195 17.09 -18.35 9.54
N SER A 196 18.17 -17.62 9.24
CA SER A 196 19.51 -18.22 9.10
C SER A 196 20.00 -18.88 10.41
N GLU A 197 19.62 -18.32 11.54
CA GLU A 197 19.97 -18.79 12.88
C GLU A 197 19.08 -19.93 13.37
N THR A 198 17.76 -19.80 13.17
CA THR A 198 16.78 -20.72 13.78
C THR A 198 16.30 -21.81 12.82
N LYS A 199 16.36 -21.58 11.50
CA LYS A 199 15.73 -22.41 10.44
C LYS A 199 14.20 -22.53 10.59
N ASP A 200 13.59 -21.64 11.36
CA ASP A 200 12.14 -21.60 11.54
C ASP A 200 11.46 -20.89 10.37
N ALA A 201 10.86 -21.65 9.46
CA ALA A 201 10.08 -21.13 8.35
C ALA A 201 8.78 -20.43 8.78
N GLY A 202 8.36 -20.59 10.03
CA GLY A 202 7.22 -19.88 10.62
C GLY A 202 7.39 -18.37 10.60
N LEU A 203 8.64 -17.88 10.72
CA LEU A 203 9.00 -16.47 10.72
C LEU A 203 8.79 -15.76 9.37
N ILE A 204 8.67 -16.52 8.29
CA ILE A 204 8.58 -15.93 6.94
C ILE A 204 7.12 -15.57 6.66
N TRP A 205 6.88 -14.27 6.35
CA TRP A 205 5.57 -13.79 5.92
C TRP A 205 4.45 -14.00 6.96
N GLU A 206 4.74 -13.72 8.20
CA GLU A 206 3.83 -13.97 9.33
C GLU A 206 2.49 -13.25 9.18
N GLY A 207 2.52 -11.95 8.91
CA GLY A 207 1.32 -11.14 8.72
C GLY A 207 0.53 -11.55 7.48
N HIS A 208 1.19 -11.78 6.35
CA HIS A 208 0.55 -12.24 5.12
C HIS A 208 -0.12 -13.61 5.32
N LYS A 209 0.52 -14.54 6.04
CA LYS A 209 -0.02 -15.88 6.31
C LYS A 209 -1.38 -15.85 7.05
N ALA A 210 -1.68 -14.80 7.80
CA ALA A 210 -2.98 -14.62 8.45
C ALA A 210 -4.13 -14.66 7.44
N GLY A 211 -3.91 -14.19 6.20
CA GLY A 211 -4.89 -14.19 5.11
C GLY A 211 -5.40 -15.58 4.68
N ARG A 212 -4.65 -16.65 5.00
CA ARG A 212 -5.15 -18.02 4.81
C ARG A 212 -6.33 -18.37 5.72
N HIS A 213 -6.37 -17.77 6.91
CA HIS A 213 -7.39 -18.05 7.91
C HIS A 213 -8.58 -17.10 7.77
N ILE A 214 -8.33 -15.83 7.55
CA ILE A 214 -9.34 -14.80 7.31
C ILE A 214 -8.85 -13.91 6.16
N GLY A 215 -9.56 -13.94 5.03
CA GLY A 215 -9.23 -13.12 3.85
C GLY A 215 -9.29 -11.62 4.18
N TYR A 216 -8.25 -10.89 3.80
CA TYR A 216 -8.12 -9.45 3.99
C TYR A 216 -7.21 -8.85 2.92
N CYS A 217 -7.18 -7.55 2.85
CA CYS A 217 -6.27 -6.77 2.01
C CYS A 217 -5.35 -5.93 2.88
N HIS A 218 -4.17 -5.56 2.37
CA HIS A 218 -3.38 -4.51 3.00
C HIS A 218 -2.77 -3.53 1.99
N LEU A 219 -2.69 -2.27 2.42
CA LEU A 219 -1.97 -1.20 1.71
C LEU A 219 -0.50 -1.23 2.12
N GLU A 220 0.37 -1.10 1.17
CA GLU A 220 1.80 -0.91 1.40
C GLU A 220 2.27 0.44 0.86
N LYS A 221 3.38 0.94 1.43
CA LYS A 221 4.00 2.21 1.05
C LYS A 221 3.02 3.40 1.17
N LEU A 222 2.26 3.43 2.26
CA LEU A 222 1.54 4.63 2.64
C LEU A 222 2.52 5.74 3.04
N HIS A 223 2.07 6.98 3.03
CA HIS A 223 2.88 8.15 3.36
C HIS A 223 2.09 9.17 4.16
N SER A 224 2.78 10.13 4.80
CA SER A 224 2.14 11.23 5.55
C SER A 224 1.18 10.79 6.67
N LEU A 225 1.31 9.55 7.17
CA LEU A 225 0.45 9.04 8.24
C LEU A 225 0.60 9.83 9.55
N GLU A 226 1.75 10.48 9.77
CA GLU A 226 1.98 11.36 10.92
C GLU A 226 1.06 12.57 10.96
N GLN A 227 0.48 12.97 9.80
CA GLN A 227 -0.48 14.08 9.71
C GLN A 227 -1.90 13.69 10.12
N LEU A 228 -2.17 12.40 10.28
CA LEU A 228 -3.50 11.90 10.65
C LEU A 228 -3.67 11.89 12.17
N PRO A 229 -4.87 12.22 12.67
CA PRO A 229 -5.27 11.87 14.03
C PRO A 229 -5.29 10.34 14.18
N SER A 230 -5.41 9.83 15.41
CA SER A 230 -5.53 8.37 15.60
C SER A 230 -6.86 7.80 15.10
N THR A 231 -7.93 8.61 15.10
CA THR A 231 -9.29 8.26 14.64
C THR A 231 -9.99 9.52 14.11
N GLY A 232 -11.23 9.40 13.59
CA GLY A 232 -12.01 10.55 13.13
C GLY A 232 -11.71 10.96 11.69
N PHE A 233 -11.27 10.03 10.86
CA PHE A 233 -11.09 10.20 9.43
C PHE A 233 -11.62 8.98 8.69
N THR A 234 -11.87 9.15 7.39
CA THR A 234 -12.23 8.07 6.47
C THR A 234 -11.08 7.84 5.51
N ILE A 235 -10.77 6.58 5.17
CA ILE A 235 -9.80 6.24 4.12
C ILE A 235 -10.56 5.83 2.87
N SER A 236 -10.13 6.39 1.72
CA SER A 236 -10.51 5.98 0.37
C SER A 236 -9.27 5.41 -0.31
N CYS A 237 -9.35 4.14 -0.75
CA CYS A 237 -8.19 3.42 -1.31
C CYS A 237 -8.59 2.40 -2.40
N PHE A 238 -9.50 2.78 -3.29
CA PHE A 238 -9.91 1.92 -4.40
C PHE A 238 -8.74 1.56 -5.31
N PRO A 239 -8.42 0.26 -5.48
CA PRO A 239 -7.33 -0.16 -6.36
C PRO A 239 -7.72 -0.07 -7.83
N VAL A 240 -6.72 0.09 -8.70
CA VAL A 240 -6.92 -0.12 -10.13
C VAL A 240 -7.37 -1.57 -10.37
N LYS A 241 -8.47 -1.73 -11.12
CA LYS A 241 -9.09 -3.02 -11.39
C LYS A 241 -8.34 -3.76 -12.49
N ILE A 242 -7.38 -4.59 -12.10
CA ILE A 242 -6.58 -5.42 -13.00
C ILE A 242 -7.08 -6.86 -12.89
N GLU A 243 -7.61 -7.42 -13.97
CA GLU A 243 -8.15 -8.78 -13.99
C GLU A 243 -7.10 -9.80 -13.51
N ARG A 244 -7.48 -10.61 -12.51
CA ARG A 244 -6.68 -11.70 -11.91
C ARG A 244 -5.35 -11.28 -11.29
N ALA A 245 -5.16 -10.00 -11.02
CA ALA A 245 -3.92 -9.54 -10.42
C ALA A 245 -3.91 -9.75 -8.89
N SER A 246 -2.70 -9.87 -8.35
CA SER A 246 -2.44 -10.04 -6.92
C SER A 246 -2.51 -8.73 -6.15
N ALA A 247 -2.40 -7.58 -6.84
CA ALA A 247 -2.45 -6.24 -6.27
C ALA A 247 -2.91 -5.20 -7.30
N GLY A 248 -3.22 -4.00 -6.82
CA GLY A 248 -3.56 -2.86 -7.68
C GLY A 248 -3.11 -1.54 -7.05
N TRP A 249 -2.56 -0.65 -7.88
CA TRP A 249 -2.15 0.67 -7.43
C TRP A 249 -3.35 1.48 -6.98
N THR A 250 -3.15 2.30 -5.97
CA THR A 250 -4.18 3.21 -5.47
C THR A 250 -3.59 4.57 -5.10
N ARG A 251 -4.34 5.64 -5.33
CA ARG A 251 -4.11 6.89 -4.66
C ARG A 251 -4.92 6.90 -3.37
N ALA A 252 -4.32 6.44 -2.29
CA ALA A 252 -4.96 6.40 -1.00
C ALA A 252 -5.09 7.81 -0.41
N VAL A 253 -6.29 8.14 0.08
CA VAL A 253 -6.62 9.47 0.60
C VAL A 253 -7.31 9.32 1.95
N ALA A 254 -6.83 10.07 2.95
CA ALA A 254 -7.55 10.25 4.19
C ALA A 254 -8.43 11.50 4.12
N ILE A 255 -9.68 11.36 4.53
CA ILE A 255 -10.73 12.38 4.50
C ILE A 255 -11.08 12.72 5.94
N ILE A 256 -10.86 13.96 6.34
CA ILE A 256 -11.23 14.49 7.66
C ILE A 256 -12.40 15.44 7.46
N ASP A 257 -13.57 15.09 8.01
CA ASP A 257 -14.73 15.96 8.02
C ASP A 257 -14.52 17.09 9.04
N GLY A 258 -14.88 18.29 8.65
CA GLY A 258 -14.67 19.48 9.45
C GLY A 258 -15.79 19.78 10.44
#